data_30abef15d2e25f1ed5432d57460d02a5
#
_entry.id   30abef15d2e25f1ed5432d57460d02a5
#
_cell.length_a   1.000
_cell.length_b   1.000
_cell.length_c   1.000
_cell.angle_alpha   90.00
_cell.angle_beta   90.00
_cell.angle_gamma   90.00
#
_symmetry.space_group_name_H-M   'P 1'
#
loop_
_entity.id
_entity.type
_entity.pdbx_description
1 polymer ?
#
loop_
_entity_poly.entity_id
_entity_poly.type
_entity_poly.pdbx_seq_one_letter_code
_entity_poly.pdbx_strand_id
1 'polypeptide(L)'
;MCSSDLFLLIRAAAEAGIEIITLPGATAFVPALVSSGLPCDTFYFEGFLPPKKGRQTKLQNIAAATSTVVLYESPHKIIKTLGQIVEFCGSDRPVALCREISKKFEECIRGSASEVLAQVEERGGVKGELVLIIGGLTKQQAKEKG
;
A
#
# COMPACT_ATOMS: atom_id res chain seq x y z
N MET A 1 3.72 2.38 -12.04
CA MET A 1 5.12 2.84 -12.04
C MET A 1 5.17 4.30 -12.45
N CYS A 2 5.26 5.18 -11.48
CA CYS A 2 5.66 6.57 -11.73
C CYS A 2 7.15 6.68 -11.40
N SER A 3 7.99 6.45 -12.38
CA SER A 3 9.39 6.83 -12.22
C SER A 3 9.48 8.35 -12.24
N SER A 4 10.43 8.90 -11.53
CA SER A 4 10.74 10.34 -11.58
C SER A 4 10.93 10.84 -13.02
N ASP A 5 11.40 9.97 -13.88
CA ASP A 5 11.66 10.25 -15.29
C ASP A 5 10.37 10.47 -16.10
N LEU A 6 9.33 9.65 -15.85
CA LEU A 6 8.03 9.84 -16.50
C LEU A 6 7.40 11.19 -16.10
N PHE A 7 7.45 11.53 -14.83
CA PHE A 7 6.96 12.83 -14.35
C PHE A 7 7.68 13.99 -15.04
N LEU A 8 9.01 13.93 -15.14
CA LEU A 8 9.80 14.97 -15.79
C LEU A 8 9.47 15.11 -17.28
N LEU A 9 9.28 13.99 -17.98
CA LEU A 9 8.89 13.98 -19.38
C LEU A 9 7.51 14.62 -19.60
N ILE A 10 6.52 14.20 -18.81
CA ILE A 10 5.15 14.74 -18.92
C ILE A 10 5.12 16.22 -18.58
N ARG A 11 5.84 16.65 -17.55
CA ARG A 11 5.95 18.06 -17.19
C ARG A 11 6.57 18.89 -18.32
N ALA A 12 7.68 18.43 -18.91
CA ALA A 12 8.33 19.12 -20.01
C ALA A 12 7.41 19.22 -21.25
N ALA A 13 6.67 18.16 -21.55
CA ALA A 13 5.70 18.16 -22.66
C ALA A 13 4.57 19.18 -22.39
N ALA A 14 4.03 19.23 -21.18
CA ALA A 14 2.99 20.17 -20.79
C ALA A 14 3.49 21.63 -20.88
N GLU A 15 4.69 21.91 -20.37
CA GLU A 15 5.32 23.24 -20.45
C GLU A 15 5.61 23.67 -21.90
N ALA A 16 5.89 22.73 -22.78
CA ALA A 16 6.09 22.99 -24.22
C ALA A 16 4.77 23.08 -25.02
N GLY A 17 3.60 22.96 -24.36
CA GLY A 17 2.31 23.02 -25.02
C GLY A 17 2.00 21.80 -25.91
N ILE A 18 2.70 20.69 -25.70
CA ILE A 18 2.46 19.42 -26.42
C ILE A 18 1.25 18.74 -25.80
N GLU A 19 0.33 18.31 -26.65
CA GLU A 19 -0.86 17.56 -26.21
C GLU A 19 -0.45 16.23 -25.57
N ILE A 20 -1.00 15.97 -24.39
CA ILE A 20 -0.77 14.72 -23.65
C ILE A 20 -2.06 13.90 -23.66
N ILE A 21 -2.02 12.74 -24.28
CA ILE A 21 -3.14 11.80 -24.35
C ILE A 21 -2.83 10.61 -23.44
N THR A 22 -3.59 10.49 -22.36
CA THR A 22 -3.49 9.35 -21.44
C THR A 22 -4.59 8.36 -21.71
N LEU A 23 -4.22 7.12 -21.96
CA LEU A 23 -5.18 6.05 -22.21
C LEU A 23 -5.51 5.33 -20.88
N PRO A 24 -6.79 5.00 -20.62
CA PRO A 24 -7.13 4.14 -19.50
C PRO A 24 -6.47 2.78 -19.64
N GLY A 25 -5.97 2.24 -18.55
CA GLY A 25 -5.30 0.94 -18.54
C GLY A 25 -5.45 0.24 -17.19
N ALA A 26 -5.03 -1.03 -17.15
CA ALA A 26 -5.02 -1.82 -15.93
C ALA A 26 -4.02 -1.27 -14.90
N THR A 27 -4.47 -1.14 -13.66
CA THR A 27 -3.62 -0.82 -12.51
C THR A 27 -3.73 -1.92 -11.46
N ALA A 28 -2.66 -2.23 -10.74
CA ALA A 28 -2.69 -3.25 -9.70
C ALA A 28 -3.35 -2.74 -8.41
N PHE A 29 -3.12 -1.48 -8.05
CA PHE A 29 -3.56 -0.96 -6.75
C PHE A 29 -5.08 -0.69 -6.68
N VAL A 30 -5.75 -0.32 -7.75
CA VAL A 30 -7.19 -0.04 -7.74
C VAL A 30 -8.00 -1.30 -7.48
N PRO A 31 -7.82 -2.42 -8.22
CA PRO A 31 -8.48 -3.67 -7.89
C PRO A 31 -8.14 -4.19 -6.48
N ALA A 32 -6.88 -4.07 -6.05
CA ALA A 32 -6.47 -4.46 -4.70
C ALA A 32 -7.19 -3.63 -3.63
N LEU A 33 -7.26 -2.32 -3.80
CA LEU A 33 -7.96 -1.40 -2.90
C LEU A 33 -9.45 -1.75 -2.78
N VAL A 34 -10.13 -1.97 -3.88
CA VAL A 34 -11.54 -2.38 -3.90
C VAL A 34 -11.73 -3.75 -3.26
N SER A 35 -10.88 -4.72 -3.59
CA SER A 35 -10.93 -6.08 -3.03
C SER A 35 -10.55 -6.16 -1.56
N SER A 36 -9.88 -5.14 -1.01
CA SER A 36 -9.45 -5.13 0.40
C SER A 36 -10.61 -5.14 1.38
N GLY A 37 -11.78 -4.64 1.00
CA GLY A 37 -12.90 -4.42 1.90
C GLY A 37 -12.71 -3.25 2.86
N LEU A 38 -11.63 -2.48 2.72
CA LEU A 38 -11.36 -1.26 3.49
C LEU A 38 -11.95 -0.03 2.77
N PRO A 39 -12.19 1.08 3.49
CA PRO A 39 -12.69 2.30 2.87
C PRO A 39 -11.81 2.74 1.70
N CYS A 40 -12.40 2.98 0.55
CA CYS A 40 -11.71 3.31 -0.68
C CYS A 40 -12.16 4.63 -1.34
N ASP A 41 -13.05 5.37 -0.67
CA ASP A 41 -13.51 6.69 -1.08
C ASP A 41 -12.40 7.76 -0.97
N THR A 42 -11.57 7.64 0.06
CA THR A 42 -10.40 8.47 0.28
C THR A 42 -9.22 7.57 0.67
N PHE A 43 -8.15 7.64 -0.07
CA PHE A 43 -6.96 6.83 0.18
C PHE A 43 -5.69 7.59 -0.16
N TYR A 44 -4.58 7.13 0.40
CA TYR A 44 -3.26 7.68 0.18
C TYR A 44 -2.38 6.63 -0.51
N PHE A 45 -1.91 6.94 -1.73
CA PHE A 45 -1.00 6.07 -2.46
C PHE A 45 0.45 6.43 -2.15
N GLU A 46 1.13 5.58 -1.40
CA GLU A 46 2.55 5.76 -1.05
C GLU A 46 3.50 5.06 -2.04
N GLY A 47 3.03 4.03 -2.74
CA GLY A 47 3.89 3.21 -3.56
C GLY A 47 4.86 2.37 -2.73
N PHE A 48 6.12 2.30 -3.11
CA PHE A 48 7.16 1.59 -2.35
C PHE A 48 7.70 2.44 -1.21
N LEU A 49 7.83 1.85 -0.03
CA LEU A 49 8.53 2.49 1.08
C LEU A 49 10.04 2.59 0.77
N PRO A 50 10.69 3.69 1.17
CA PRO A 50 12.14 3.80 1.02
C PRO A 50 12.84 2.68 1.81
N PRO A 51 13.98 2.15 1.30
CA PRO A 51 14.66 1.01 1.95
C PRO A 51 15.32 1.38 3.29
N LYS A 52 15.77 2.61 3.46
CA LYS A 52 16.48 3.09 4.65
C LYS A 52 16.04 4.50 5.06
N LYS A 53 16.65 5.53 4.45
CA LYS A 53 16.39 6.94 4.80
C LYS A 53 14.92 7.31 4.52
N GLY A 54 14.26 7.85 5.52
CA GLY A 54 12.86 8.27 5.42
C GLY A 54 11.83 7.17 5.68
N ARG A 55 12.24 5.90 5.78
CA ARG A 55 11.33 4.77 6.00
C ARG A 55 10.58 4.89 7.32
N GLN A 56 11.27 5.20 8.40
CA GLN A 56 10.66 5.38 9.72
C GLN A 56 9.63 6.51 9.73
N THR A 57 9.95 7.64 9.12
CA THR A 57 9.02 8.77 8.98
C THR A 57 7.77 8.37 8.22
N LYS A 58 7.91 7.63 7.11
CA LYS A 58 6.78 7.10 6.35
C LYS A 58 5.91 6.15 7.18
N LEU A 59 6.52 5.25 7.93
CA LEU A 59 5.79 4.34 8.84
C LEU A 59 5.06 5.09 9.95
N GLN A 60 5.65 6.14 10.51
CA GLN A 60 4.98 7.01 11.48
C GLN A 60 3.78 7.73 10.86
N ASN A 61 3.92 8.23 9.64
CA ASN A 61 2.81 8.88 8.92
C ASN A 61 1.67 7.90 8.63
N ILE A 62 2.00 6.67 8.25
CA ILE A 62 1.01 5.60 8.05
C ILE A 62 0.29 5.28 9.38
N ALA A 63 1.04 5.21 10.49
CA ALA A 63 0.47 4.96 11.80
C ALA A 63 -0.53 6.05 12.23
N ALA A 64 -0.29 7.30 11.86
CA ALA A 64 -1.16 8.43 12.15
C ALA A 64 -2.29 8.65 11.12
N ALA A 65 -2.24 7.99 9.98
CA ALA A 65 -3.19 8.19 8.89
C ALA A 65 -4.61 7.81 9.29
N THR A 66 -5.57 8.65 8.94
CA THR A 66 -7.01 8.41 9.13
C THR A 66 -7.67 7.86 7.87
N SER A 67 -7.01 7.95 6.74
CA SER A 67 -7.43 7.35 5.46
C SER A 67 -6.70 6.06 5.19
N THR A 68 -7.26 5.23 4.33
CA THR A 68 -6.62 4.01 3.84
C THR A 68 -5.32 4.34 3.11
N VAL A 69 -4.28 3.57 3.34
CA VAL A 69 -2.96 3.74 2.70
C VAL A 69 -2.66 2.54 1.82
N VAL A 70 -2.16 2.80 0.63
CA VAL A 70 -1.80 1.79 -0.37
C VAL A 70 -0.29 1.74 -0.55
N LEU A 71 0.29 0.57 -0.36
CA LEU A 71 1.72 0.31 -0.57
C LEU A 71 1.92 -0.76 -1.64
N TYR A 72 2.97 -0.61 -2.43
CA TYR A 72 3.58 -1.72 -3.14
C TYR A 72 4.69 -2.34 -2.29
N GLU A 73 4.82 -3.65 -2.33
CA GLU A 73 5.90 -4.34 -1.64
C GLU A 73 6.42 -5.55 -2.43
N SER A 74 7.68 -5.87 -2.22
CA SER A 74 8.27 -7.05 -2.81
C SER A 74 8.07 -8.29 -1.92
N PRO A 75 8.00 -9.49 -2.52
CA PRO A 75 7.92 -10.74 -1.74
C PRO A 75 9.03 -10.92 -0.71
N HIS A 76 10.23 -10.41 -1.01
CA HIS A 76 11.38 -10.53 -0.12
C HIS A 76 11.32 -9.63 1.11
N LYS A 77 10.50 -8.59 1.09
CA LYS A 77 10.40 -7.59 2.16
C LYS A 77 9.08 -7.60 2.89
N ILE A 78 8.09 -8.34 2.41
CA ILE A 78 6.72 -8.29 2.93
C ILE A 78 6.64 -8.63 4.42
N ILE A 79 7.33 -9.68 4.87
CA ILE A 79 7.32 -10.10 6.28
C ILE A 79 7.89 -9.00 7.17
N LYS A 80 9.03 -8.42 6.76
CA LYS A 80 9.64 -7.29 7.48
C LYS A 80 8.71 -6.08 7.52
N THR A 81 8.09 -5.75 6.41
CA THR A 81 7.18 -4.59 6.32
C THR A 81 5.93 -4.81 7.16
N LEU A 82 5.31 -5.98 7.11
CA LEU A 82 4.17 -6.33 7.98
C LEU A 82 4.55 -6.26 9.46
N GLY A 83 5.73 -6.76 9.83
CA GLY A 83 6.26 -6.63 11.20
C GLY A 83 6.38 -5.18 11.64
N GLN A 84 6.86 -4.31 10.77
CA GLN A 84 6.93 -2.87 11.03
C GLN A 84 5.54 -2.21 11.10
N ILE A 85 4.57 -2.65 10.30
CA ILE A 85 3.19 -2.18 10.41
C ILE A 85 2.60 -2.58 11.78
N VAL A 86 2.84 -3.79 12.25
CA VAL A 86 2.43 -4.21 13.60
C VAL A 86 3.07 -3.33 14.67
N GLU A 87 4.37 -3.05 14.55
CA GLU A 87 5.13 -2.24 15.51
C GLU A 87 4.64 -0.78 15.55
N PHE A 88 4.48 -0.13 14.40
CA PHE A 88 4.14 1.29 14.30
C PHE A 88 2.65 1.59 14.37
N CYS A 89 1.83 0.73 13.76
CA CYS A 89 0.39 0.95 13.63
C CYS A 89 -0.43 0.20 14.70
N GLY A 90 0.15 -0.82 15.32
CA GLY A 90 -0.53 -1.71 16.27
C GLY A 90 -1.01 -3.00 15.62
N SER A 91 -1.10 -4.05 16.43
CA SER A 91 -1.48 -5.40 16.01
C SER A 91 -2.88 -5.47 15.39
N ASP A 92 -3.80 -4.65 15.86
CA ASP A 92 -5.22 -4.65 15.47
C ASP A 92 -5.51 -3.81 14.22
N ARG A 93 -4.51 -3.12 13.65
CA ARG A 93 -4.70 -2.31 12.47
C ARG A 93 -5.22 -3.17 11.32
N PRO A 94 -6.39 -2.85 10.73
CA PRO A 94 -6.91 -3.61 9.59
C PRO A 94 -5.97 -3.49 8.39
N VAL A 95 -5.63 -4.62 7.79
CA VAL A 95 -4.83 -4.68 6.57
C VAL A 95 -5.38 -5.71 5.60
N ALA A 96 -5.03 -5.56 4.33
CA ALA A 96 -5.25 -6.55 3.30
C ALA A 96 -4.00 -6.67 2.44
N LEU A 97 -3.53 -7.88 2.24
CA LEU A 97 -2.43 -8.19 1.35
C LEU A 97 -2.98 -8.88 0.11
N CYS A 98 -2.95 -8.19 -1.02
CA CYS A 98 -3.40 -8.72 -2.29
C CYS A 98 -2.19 -9.04 -3.17
N ARG A 99 -2.22 -10.19 -3.82
CA ARG A 99 -1.16 -10.64 -4.72
C ARG A 99 -1.70 -11.04 -6.07
N GLU A 100 -0.86 -10.89 -7.09
CA GLU A 100 -1.15 -11.36 -8.46
C GLU A 100 -2.49 -10.86 -9.00
N ILE A 101 -2.84 -9.60 -8.71
CA ILE A 101 -4.08 -8.97 -9.14
C ILE A 101 -4.27 -9.08 -10.64
N SER A 102 -5.48 -9.48 -11.07
CA SER A 102 -5.88 -9.75 -12.46
C SER A 102 -5.13 -10.91 -13.11
N LYS A 103 -4.46 -11.76 -12.32
CA LYS A 103 -3.78 -12.96 -12.77
C LYS A 103 -4.47 -14.23 -12.23
N LYS A 104 -4.11 -15.39 -12.80
CA LYS A 104 -4.72 -16.69 -12.46
C LYS A 104 -4.67 -17.03 -10.96
N PHE A 105 -3.63 -16.61 -10.26
CA PHE A 105 -3.42 -16.90 -8.84
C PHE A 105 -3.67 -15.69 -7.94
N GLU A 106 -4.61 -14.83 -8.35
CA GLU A 106 -5.04 -13.70 -7.54
C GLU A 106 -5.54 -14.16 -6.17
N GLU A 107 -5.04 -13.54 -5.12
CA GLU A 107 -5.43 -13.80 -3.74
C GLU A 107 -5.40 -12.50 -2.94
N CYS A 108 -6.31 -12.34 -2.01
CA CYS A 108 -6.34 -11.23 -1.07
C CYS A 108 -6.52 -11.77 0.35
N ILE A 109 -5.49 -11.61 1.18
CA ILE A 109 -5.48 -12.00 2.60
C ILE A 109 -5.88 -10.79 3.43
N ARG A 110 -6.96 -10.89 4.19
CA ARG A 110 -7.54 -9.81 4.99
C ARG A 110 -7.51 -10.16 6.47
N GLY A 111 -7.36 -9.16 7.33
CA GLY A 111 -7.40 -9.33 8.76
C GLY A 111 -6.71 -8.19 9.49
N SER A 112 -6.42 -8.38 10.77
CA SER A 112 -5.54 -7.48 11.49
C SER A 112 -4.08 -7.63 11.03
N ALA A 113 -3.27 -6.61 11.27
CA ALA A 113 -1.86 -6.63 10.87
C ALA A 113 -1.12 -7.86 11.43
N SER A 114 -1.39 -8.25 12.69
CA SER A 114 -0.80 -9.44 13.30
C SER A 114 -1.30 -10.74 12.68
N GLU A 115 -2.59 -10.84 12.36
CA GLU A 115 -3.18 -12.03 11.71
C GLU A 115 -2.62 -12.24 10.30
N VAL A 116 -2.53 -11.18 9.52
CA VAL A 116 -1.98 -11.24 8.16
C VAL A 116 -0.49 -11.58 8.19
N LEU A 117 0.27 -10.97 9.11
CA LEU A 117 1.68 -11.30 9.34
C LEU A 117 1.86 -12.79 9.66
N ALA A 118 1.09 -13.32 10.62
CA ALA A 118 1.16 -14.72 11.01
C ALA A 118 0.85 -15.68 9.85
N GLN A 119 -0.16 -15.38 9.04
CA GLN A 119 -0.49 -16.19 7.86
C GLN A 119 0.61 -16.18 6.81
N VAL A 120 1.25 -15.04 6.60
CA VAL A 120 2.36 -14.92 5.63
C VAL A 120 3.61 -15.66 6.14
N GLU A 121 3.91 -15.56 7.43
CA GLU A 121 5.03 -16.29 8.06
C GLU A 121 4.81 -17.81 8.03
N GLU A 122 3.61 -18.29 8.36
CA GLU A 122 3.25 -19.71 8.32
C GLU A 122 3.42 -20.32 6.92
N ARG A 123 3.13 -19.54 5.88
CA ARG A 123 3.32 -19.96 4.49
C ARG A 123 4.79 -19.87 4.01
N GLY A 124 5.69 -19.34 4.85
CA GLY A 124 7.08 -19.08 4.45
C GLY A 124 7.23 -17.91 3.48
N GLY A 125 6.28 -16.99 3.50
CA GLY A 125 6.21 -15.84 2.60
C GLY A 125 5.15 -15.99 1.51
N VAL A 126 5.06 -15.00 0.64
CA VAL A 126 4.18 -14.97 -0.55
C VAL A 126 4.99 -14.59 -1.78
N LYS A 127 4.55 -15.03 -2.94
CA LYS A 127 5.23 -14.78 -4.23
C LYS A 127 4.38 -13.89 -5.12
N GLY A 128 5.04 -13.24 -6.08
CA GLY A 128 4.40 -12.43 -7.10
C GLY A 128 4.34 -10.95 -6.74
N GLU A 129 3.56 -10.19 -7.49
CA GLU A 129 3.32 -8.78 -7.24
C GLU A 129 2.39 -8.59 -6.04
N LEU A 130 2.81 -7.77 -5.10
CA LEU A 130 2.09 -7.54 -3.85
C LEU A 130 1.62 -6.10 -3.74
N VAL A 131 0.37 -5.93 -3.31
CA VAL A 131 -0.20 -4.66 -2.89
C VAL A 131 -0.67 -4.80 -1.44
N LEU A 132 -0.15 -3.98 -0.56
CA LEU A 132 -0.54 -3.93 0.84
C LEU A 132 -1.46 -2.75 1.08
N ILE A 133 -2.66 -3.00 1.54
CA ILE A 133 -3.66 -2.00 1.88
C ILE A 133 -3.75 -1.91 3.40
N ILE A 134 -3.60 -0.72 3.96
CA ILE A 134 -3.62 -0.49 5.41
C ILE A 134 -4.79 0.44 5.73
N GLY A 135 -5.69 -0.01 6.58
CA GLY A 135 -6.81 0.80 7.05
C GLY A 135 -6.33 1.99 7.89
N GLY A 136 -7.03 3.10 7.80
CA GLY A 136 -6.78 4.28 8.63
C GLY A 136 -7.20 4.08 10.09
N LEU A 137 -6.79 5.00 10.95
CA LEU A 137 -7.29 5.08 12.31
C LEU A 137 -8.80 5.37 12.31
N THR A 138 -9.53 4.73 13.21
CA THR A 138 -10.91 5.11 13.48
C THR A 138 -10.95 6.49 14.15
N LYS A 139 -12.09 7.19 14.06
CA LYS A 139 -12.28 8.50 14.71
C LYS A 139 -12.00 8.44 16.21
N GLN A 140 -12.30 7.32 16.85
CA GLN A 140 -12.07 7.10 18.28
C GLN A 140 -10.59 6.95 18.58
N GLN A 141 -9.87 6.12 17.81
CA GLN A 141 -8.43 5.91 17.95
C GLN A 141 -7.62 7.18 17.63
N ALA A 142 -8.09 7.99 16.68
CA ALA A 142 -7.46 9.26 16.35
C ALA A 142 -7.55 10.28 17.50
N LYS A 143 -8.66 10.26 18.27
CA LYS A 143 -8.82 11.12 19.45
C LYS A 143 -7.96 10.69 20.65
N GLU A 144 -7.72 9.39 20.80
CA GLU A 144 -6.89 8.85 21.90
C GLU A 144 -5.39 9.09 21.72
N LYS A 145 -4.95 9.34 20.47
CA LYS A 145 -3.55 9.61 20.12
C LYS A 145 -3.20 11.09 19.97
N GLY A 146 -4.18 11.95 19.96
CA GLY A 146 -4.01 13.43 19.95
C GLY A 146 -4.11 13.95 21.37
#